data_d313d7bf0e398ffd2426ceb0192b442d
#
_entry.id   d313d7bf0e398ffd2426ceb0192b442d
#
_cell.length_a   1.000
_cell.length_b   1.000
_cell.length_c   1.000
_cell.angle_alpha   90.00
_cell.angle_beta   90.00
_cell.angle_gamma   90.00
#
_symmetry.space_group_name_H-M   'P 1'
#
loop_
_entity.id
_entity.type
_entity.pdbx_description
1 polymer ?
#
loop_
_entity_poly.entity_id
_entity_poly.type
_entity_poly.pdbx_seq_one_letter_code
_entity_poly.pdbx_strand_id
1 'polypeptide(L)'
;MSETLLNVQNIVKKFGGLVALNDCTIDIKKGSITGIIGPNGSGKSTLFNVITGQLKPDSGSVFYHGQDITGLESYQLFELGMLRTFQIAHEFTNMTVIENLMVVPGKQAGENLLYSLINRRKIQEEDEVIKQKANEVLEFLKIDHLRNELAGNLSGGQKKLLELARTMMVDAKIVFLDEVGAGVHKTLLKDIANSIERLNKEKGYTFCMIEHDID
;
A
#
# COMPACT_ATOMS: atom_id res chain seq x y z
N MET A 1 -12.52 -5.17 22.92
CA MET A 1 -12.19 -3.86 22.33
C MET A 1 -11.17 -4.11 21.24
N SER A 2 -11.36 -3.60 20.01
CA SER A 2 -10.38 -3.76 18.94
C SER A 2 -9.11 -2.97 19.29
N GLU A 3 -7.95 -3.62 19.15
CA GLU A 3 -6.63 -3.05 19.41
C GLU A 3 -6.35 -1.87 18.46
N THR A 4 -5.86 -0.74 19.00
CA THR A 4 -5.38 0.38 18.17
C THR A 4 -4.06 -0.03 17.52
N LEU A 5 -4.04 -0.04 16.17
CA LEU A 5 -2.87 -0.40 15.38
C LEU A 5 -1.96 0.81 15.16
N LEU A 6 -2.55 1.94 14.77
CA LEU A 6 -1.87 3.20 14.55
C LEU A 6 -2.56 4.30 15.35
N ASN A 7 -1.77 5.08 16.07
CA ASN A 7 -2.22 6.23 16.84
C ASN A 7 -1.40 7.45 16.44
N VAL A 8 -2.07 8.48 15.96
CA VAL A 8 -1.49 9.77 15.57
C VAL A 8 -1.93 10.80 16.60
N GLN A 9 -0.99 11.51 17.21
CA GLN A 9 -1.24 12.42 18.32
C GLN A 9 -0.72 13.83 18.04
N ASN A 10 -1.61 14.80 18.07
CA ASN A 10 -1.33 16.23 18.09
C ASN A 10 -0.36 16.68 16.97
N ILE A 11 -0.48 16.08 15.77
CA ILE A 11 0.41 16.39 14.64
C ILE A 11 0.16 17.81 14.17
N VAL A 12 1.28 18.57 14.09
CA VAL A 12 1.36 19.89 13.48
C VAL A 12 2.32 19.81 12.30
N LYS A 13 1.92 20.38 11.16
CA LYS A 13 2.79 20.55 9.99
C LYS A 13 2.57 21.91 9.35
N LYS A 14 3.67 22.65 9.14
CA LYS A 14 3.68 23.98 8.54
C LYS A 14 4.55 24.00 7.29
N PHE A 15 4.16 24.80 6.32
CA PHE A 15 4.93 25.10 5.12
C PHE A 15 5.07 26.63 5.03
N GLY A 16 6.20 27.17 5.51
CA GLY A 16 6.35 28.61 5.67
C GLY A 16 5.27 29.20 6.59
N GLY A 17 4.47 30.11 6.08
CA GLY A 17 3.35 30.71 6.82
C GLY A 17 2.06 29.90 6.83
N LEU A 18 1.95 28.82 6.04
CA LEU A 18 0.76 27.98 5.95
C LEU A 18 0.80 26.86 6.99
N VAL A 19 -0.21 26.77 7.86
CA VAL A 19 -0.42 25.62 8.75
C VAL A 19 -1.28 24.59 8.01
N ALA A 20 -0.65 23.52 7.54
CA ALA A 20 -1.34 22.45 6.79
C ALA A 20 -2.02 21.43 7.71
N LEU A 21 -1.42 21.13 8.86
CA LEU A 21 -2.00 20.33 9.93
C LEU A 21 -1.89 21.09 11.25
N ASN A 22 -2.98 21.13 12.00
CA ASN A 22 -3.04 21.83 13.28
C ASN A 22 -3.69 20.92 14.32
N ASP A 23 -2.86 20.33 15.20
CA ASP A 23 -3.29 19.47 16.30
C ASP A 23 -4.13 18.25 15.83
N CYS A 24 -3.65 17.58 14.78
CA CYS A 24 -4.37 16.48 14.17
C CYS A 24 -4.15 15.17 14.96
N THR A 25 -5.24 14.54 15.40
CA THR A 25 -5.22 13.28 16.16
C THR A 25 -6.17 12.29 15.53
N ILE A 26 -5.71 11.06 15.22
CA ILE A 26 -6.54 9.96 14.71
C ILE A 26 -6.06 8.60 15.24
N ASP A 27 -6.99 7.67 15.41
CA ASP A 27 -6.76 6.27 15.74
C ASP A 27 -7.21 5.35 14.62
N ILE A 28 -6.36 4.42 14.20
CA ILE A 28 -6.72 3.36 13.27
C ILE A 28 -6.68 2.04 14.01
N LYS A 29 -7.81 1.34 14.02
CA LYS A 29 -7.95 0.04 14.68
C LYS A 29 -7.47 -1.08 13.76
N LYS A 30 -6.83 -2.09 14.34
CA LYS A 30 -6.44 -3.30 13.62
C LYS A 30 -7.64 -3.96 12.96
N GLY A 31 -7.48 -4.35 11.69
CA GLY A 31 -8.54 -4.98 10.90
C GLY A 31 -9.71 -4.05 10.55
N SER A 32 -9.53 -2.73 10.62
CA SER A 32 -10.55 -1.77 10.18
C SER A 32 -10.27 -1.26 8.77
N ILE A 33 -11.31 -0.75 8.13
CA ILE A 33 -11.22 0.11 6.95
C ILE A 33 -11.60 1.52 7.43
N THR A 34 -10.62 2.43 7.41
CA THR A 34 -10.78 3.81 7.91
C THR A 34 -10.70 4.78 6.74
N GLY A 35 -11.72 5.60 6.54
CA GLY A 35 -11.75 6.66 5.52
C GLY A 35 -11.42 8.03 6.11
N ILE A 36 -10.52 8.77 5.48
CA ILE A 36 -10.25 10.19 5.77
C ILE A 36 -10.86 11.00 4.64
N ILE A 37 -11.89 11.77 4.97
CA ILE A 37 -12.73 12.48 4.01
C ILE A 37 -12.64 13.96 4.30
N GLY A 38 -12.68 14.78 3.25
CA GLY A 38 -12.68 16.22 3.37
C GLY A 38 -12.36 16.93 2.05
N PRO A 39 -12.61 18.24 1.95
CA PRO A 39 -12.37 19.01 0.73
C PRO A 39 -10.89 19.06 0.35
N ASN A 40 -10.62 19.47 -0.90
CA ASN A 40 -9.27 19.75 -1.36
C ASN A 40 -8.61 20.82 -0.48
N GLY A 41 -7.34 20.62 -0.15
CA GLY A 41 -6.59 21.52 0.74
C GLY A 41 -6.83 21.33 2.25
N SER A 42 -7.67 20.37 2.68
CA SER A 42 -7.91 20.11 4.12
C SER A 42 -6.77 19.39 4.85
N GLY A 43 -5.66 19.10 4.18
CA GLY A 43 -4.47 18.49 4.81
C GLY A 43 -4.40 16.97 4.75
N LYS A 44 -5.36 16.27 4.11
CA LYS A 44 -5.39 14.78 4.06
C LYS A 44 -4.08 14.17 3.53
N SER A 45 -3.64 14.61 2.35
CA SER A 45 -2.39 14.12 1.75
C SER A 45 -1.17 14.48 2.59
N THR A 46 -1.19 15.65 3.27
CA THR A 46 -0.13 16.05 4.21
C THR A 46 -0.08 15.09 5.39
N LEU A 47 -1.24 14.72 5.95
CA LEU A 47 -1.33 13.77 7.05
C LEU A 47 -0.82 12.38 6.61
N PHE A 48 -1.23 11.88 5.43
CA PHE A 48 -0.67 10.64 4.89
C PHE A 48 0.84 10.69 4.71
N ASN A 49 1.36 11.81 4.17
CA ASN A 49 2.80 12.01 3.99
C ASN A 49 3.56 11.98 5.32
N VAL A 50 2.97 12.52 6.39
CA VAL A 50 3.56 12.45 7.74
C VAL A 50 3.54 11.01 8.26
N ILE A 51 2.38 10.33 8.22
CA ILE A 51 2.24 8.97 8.73
C ILE A 51 3.14 7.98 7.96
N THR A 52 3.28 8.17 6.66
CA THR A 52 4.04 7.25 5.78
C THR A 52 5.51 7.66 5.57
N GLY A 53 6.02 8.60 6.39
CA GLY A 53 7.44 8.93 6.44
C GLY A 53 7.97 9.73 5.25
N GLN A 54 7.10 10.34 4.44
CA GLN A 54 7.49 11.24 3.36
C GLN A 54 7.71 12.67 3.83
N LEU A 55 7.09 13.04 4.96
CA LEU A 55 7.24 14.34 5.61
C LEU A 55 7.44 14.15 7.11
N LYS A 56 8.38 14.88 7.69
CA LYS A 56 8.52 14.95 9.15
C LYS A 56 7.53 15.97 9.72
N PRO A 57 6.80 15.65 10.80
CA PRO A 57 5.95 16.61 11.49
C PRO A 57 6.83 17.67 12.17
N ASP A 58 6.26 18.87 12.42
CA ASP A 58 6.91 19.90 13.19
C ASP A 58 6.71 19.69 14.70
N SER A 59 5.60 19.05 15.09
CA SER A 59 5.35 18.53 16.44
C SER A 59 4.29 17.43 16.41
N GLY A 60 4.10 16.76 17.55
CA GLY A 60 3.23 15.59 17.70
C GLY A 60 3.97 14.29 17.45
N SER A 61 3.27 13.18 17.57
CA SER A 61 3.86 11.84 17.46
C SER A 61 2.97 10.85 16.73
N VAL A 62 3.60 9.85 16.11
CA VAL A 62 2.93 8.74 15.45
C VAL A 62 3.40 7.43 16.11
N PHE A 63 2.45 6.63 16.59
CA PHE A 63 2.74 5.34 17.19
C PHE A 63 2.14 4.21 16.36
N TYR A 64 2.92 3.17 16.14
CA TYR A 64 2.50 1.95 15.46
C TYR A 64 2.74 0.75 16.36
N HIS A 65 1.69 -0.04 16.66
CA HIS A 65 1.75 -1.08 17.69
C HIS A 65 2.32 -0.58 19.04
N GLY A 66 2.04 0.67 19.39
CA GLY A 66 2.57 1.30 20.60
C GLY A 66 4.04 1.74 20.55
N GLN A 67 4.74 1.47 19.47
CA GLN A 67 6.11 1.94 19.23
C GLN A 67 6.08 3.30 18.53
N ASP A 68 6.88 4.24 19.00
CA ASP A 68 7.05 5.53 18.34
C ASP A 68 7.78 5.36 16.99
N ILE A 69 7.12 5.77 15.92
CA ILE A 69 7.63 5.74 14.54
C ILE A 69 7.76 7.15 13.95
N THR A 70 7.66 8.19 14.77
CA THR A 70 7.66 9.58 14.35
C THR A 70 8.92 9.91 13.56
N GLY A 71 8.74 10.36 12.31
CA GLY A 71 9.85 10.79 11.45
C GLY A 71 10.72 9.66 10.90
N LEU A 72 10.33 8.39 11.05
CA LEU A 72 10.96 7.29 10.33
C LEU A 72 10.76 7.48 8.82
N GLU A 73 11.74 7.05 8.05
CA GLU A 73 11.70 7.09 6.59
C GLU A 73 10.79 5.99 6.02
N SER A 74 10.24 6.21 4.83
CA SER A 74 9.25 5.28 4.21
C SER A 74 9.76 3.84 4.08
N TYR A 75 11.06 3.62 3.83
CA TYR A 75 11.61 2.26 3.74
C TYR A 75 11.60 1.53 5.10
N GLN A 76 11.81 2.25 6.22
CA GLN A 76 11.75 1.67 7.56
C GLN A 76 10.31 1.29 7.91
N LEU A 77 9.34 2.13 7.53
CA LEU A 77 7.92 1.84 7.70
C LEU A 77 7.46 0.64 6.85
N PHE A 78 8.01 0.50 5.64
CA PHE A 78 7.79 -0.66 4.80
C PHE A 78 8.23 -1.96 5.48
N GLU A 79 9.40 -1.97 6.13
CA GLU A 79 9.90 -3.13 6.90
C GLU A 79 9.00 -3.49 8.10
N LEU A 80 8.27 -2.51 8.66
CA LEU A 80 7.27 -2.71 9.71
C LEU A 80 5.90 -3.20 9.17
N GLY A 81 5.75 -3.32 7.84
CA GLY A 81 4.51 -3.74 7.20
C GLY A 81 3.51 -2.61 6.95
N MET A 82 3.97 -1.36 6.95
CA MET A 82 3.17 -0.20 6.56
C MET A 82 3.41 0.10 5.08
N LEU A 83 2.39 -0.09 4.25
CA LEU A 83 2.47 0.17 2.81
C LEU A 83 1.61 1.37 2.42
N ARG A 84 2.08 2.14 1.45
CA ARG A 84 1.29 3.15 0.79
C ARG A 84 1.23 2.89 -0.71
N THR A 85 0.03 2.93 -1.27
CA THR A 85 -0.15 3.04 -2.71
C THR A 85 0.03 4.51 -3.14
N PHE A 86 0.43 4.72 -4.38
CA PHE A 86 0.62 6.06 -4.92
C PHE A 86 -0.59 6.47 -5.77
N GLN A 87 -0.85 7.77 -5.85
CA GLN A 87 -1.91 8.34 -6.68
C GLN A 87 -1.73 8.00 -8.17
N ILE A 88 -0.48 7.86 -8.62
CA ILE A 88 -0.12 7.35 -9.96
C ILE A 88 0.45 5.95 -9.80
N ALA A 89 -0.15 4.99 -10.46
CA ALA A 89 0.34 3.61 -10.44
C ALA A 89 1.76 3.54 -11.02
N HIS A 90 2.69 3.00 -10.24
CA HIS A 90 4.11 2.85 -10.63
C HIS A 90 4.38 1.39 -11.03
N GLU A 91 3.64 0.90 -12.03
CA GLU A 91 3.92 -0.39 -12.63
C GLU A 91 5.16 -0.35 -13.52
N PHE A 92 5.87 -1.46 -13.58
CA PHE A 92 6.91 -1.67 -14.58
C PHE A 92 6.25 -1.98 -15.92
N THR A 93 6.07 -0.96 -16.74
CA THR A 93 5.24 -0.99 -17.96
C THR A 93 5.69 -2.03 -18.99
N ASN A 94 6.99 -2.33 -19.04
CA ASN A 94 7.60 -3.31 -19.97
C ASN A 94 7.69 -4.73 -19.38
N MET A 95 7.17 -4.95 -18.17
CA MET A 95 7.06 -6.25 -17.54
C MET A 95 5.62 -6.73 -17.59
N THR A 96 5.42 -8.03 -17.62
CA THR A 96 4.09 -8.64 -17.50
C THR A 96 3.50 -8.41 -16.12
N VAL A 97 2.20 -8.61 -15.99
CA VAL A 97 1.49 -8.49 -14.71
C VAL A 97 2.10 -9.42 -13.65
N ILE A 98 2.38 -10.68 -14.00
CA ILE A 98 2.99 -11.61 -13.06
C ILE A 98 4.41 -11.20 -12.66
N GLU A 99 5.23 -10.74 -13.61
CA GLU A 99 6.59 -10.24 -13.30
C GLU A 99 6.55 -9.01 -12.39
N ASN A 100 5.58 -8.11 -12.58
CA ASN A 100 5.35 -6.98 -11.67
C ASN A 100 5.04 -7.41 -10.22
N LEU A 101 4.45 -8.59 -10.02
CA LEU A 101 4.24 -9.15 -8.69
C LEU A 101 5.51 -9.82 -8.15
N MET A 102 6.21 -10.56 -8.99
CA MET A 102 7.37 -11.35 -8.57
C MET A 102 8.56 -10.49 -8.10
N VAL A 103 8.67 -9.24 -8.56
CA VAL A 103 9.75 -8.32 -8.11
C VAL A 103 9.46 -7.63 -6.78
N VAL A 104 8.24 -7.76 -6.23
CA VAL A 104 7.85 -7.03 -5.01
C VAL A 104 8.46 -7.59 -3.72
N PRO A 105 8.53 -8.92 -3.50
CA PRO A 105 9.15 -9.45 -2.29
C PRO A 105 10.62 -9.05 -2.22
N GLY A 106 11.03 -8.41 -1.13
CA GLY A 106 12.43 -8.06 -0.89
C GLY A 106 13.25 -9.22 -0.35
N LYS A 107 14.56 -9.04 -0.30
CA LYS A 107 15.53 -10.03 0.25
C LYS A 107 15.53 -11.36 -0.52
N GLN A 108 15.26 -11.31 -1.83
CA GLN A 108 15.33 -12.49 -2.69
C GLN A 108 16.79 -12.97 -2.81
N ALA A 109 17.00 -14.27 -2.78
CA ALA A 109 18.35 -14.87 -2.85
C ALA A 109 19.11 -14.46 -4.13
N GLY A 110 18.38 -14.17 -5.23
CA GLY A 110 18.93 -13.70 -6.50
C GLY A 110 19.51 -12.28 -6.48
N GLU A 111 19.21 -11.46 -5.48
CA GLU A 111 19.76 -10.09 -5.35
C GLU A 111 21.26 -10.07 -5.06
N ASN A 112 21.82 -11.17 -4.52
CA ASN A 112 23.23 -11.29 -4.24
C ASN A 112 23.95 -12.01 -5.38
N LEU A 113 24.77 -11.28 -6.15
CA LEU A 113 25.50 -11.78 -7.31
C LEU A 113 26.38 -13.01 -7.01
N LEU A 114 27.09 -13.03 -5.89
CA LEU A 114 27.95 -14.15 -5.51
C LEU A 114 27.11 -15.37 -5.11
N TYR A 115 26.00 -15.15 -4.41
CA TYR A 115 25.09 -16.22 -4.02
C TYR A 115 24.37 -16.82 -5.23
N SER A 116 24.01 -15.98 -6.21
CA SER A 116 23.30 -16.41 -7.42
C SER A 116 24.14 -17.31 -8.33
N LEU A 117 25.46 -17.16 -8.32
CA LEU A 117 26.36 -18.01 -9.10
C LEU A 117 26.47 -19.43 -8.51
N ILE A 118 26.37 -19.58 -7.19
CA ILE A 118 26.65 -20.83 -6.48
C ILE A 118 25.37 -21.62 -6.19
N ASN A 119 24.22 -20.94 -5.95
CA ASN A 119 23.01 -21.55 -5.43
C ASN A 119 21.78 -21.46 -6.39
N ARG A 120 22.00 -21.71 -7.69
CA ARG A 120 20.95 -21.64 -8.72
C ARG A 120 19.69 -22.43 -8.38
N ARG A 121 19.83 -23.63 -7.79
CA ARG A 121 18.70 -24.48 -7.42
C ARG A 121 17.81 -23.81 -6.35
N LYS A 122 18.44 -23.22 -5.33
CA LYS A 122 17.70 -22.55 -4.25
C LYS A 122 16.96 -21.30 -4.75
N ILE A 123 17.57 -20.58 -5.69
CA ILE A 123 16.89 -19.43 -6.34
C ILE A 123 15.68 -19.90 -7.14
N GLN A 124 15.81 -20.97 -7.92
CA GLN A 124 14.68 -21.53 -8.67
C GLN A 124 13.53 -22.00 -7.74
N GLU A 125 13.87 -22.62 -6.61
CA GLU A 125 12.88 -23.04 -5.61
C GLU A 125 12.17 -21.82 -4.98
N GLU A 126 12.89 -20.73 -4.70
CA GLU A 126 12.33 -19.47 -4.19
C GLU A 126 11.46 -18.77 -5.24
N ASP A 127 11.95 -18.67 -6.48
CA ASP A 127 11.19 -18.07 -7.60
C ASP A 127 9.87 -18.82 -7.84
N GLU A 128 9.85 -20.15 -7.69
CA GLU A 128 8.64 -20.95 -7.85
C GLU A 128 7.63 -20.68 -6.72
N VAL A 129 8.10 -20.52 -5.48
CA VAL A 129 7.25 -20.11 -4.34
C VAL A 129 6.66 -18.71 -4.55
N ILE A 130 7.48 -17.74 -4.98
CA ILE A 130 7.03 -16.37 -5.28
C ILE A 130 6.01 -16.38 -6.41
N LYS A 131 6.26 -17.15 -7.46
CA LYS A 131 5.37 -17.30 -8.62
C LYS A 131 4.03 -17.94 -8.25
N GLN A 132 4.06 -18.95 -7.38
CA GLN A 132 2.83 -19.57 -6.84
C GLN A 132 2.02 -18.52 -6.06
N LYS A 133 2.65 -17.78 -5.16
CA LYS A 133 1.99 -16.69 -4.41
C LYS A 133 1.41 -15.63 -5.36
N ALA A 134 2.15 -15.24 -6.40
CA ALA A 134 1.67 -14.30 -7.41
C ALA A 134 0.41 -14.80 -8.12
N ASN A 135 0.37 -16.09 -8.50
CA ASN A 135 -0.82 -16.70 -9.11
C ASN A 135 -2.03 -16.67 -8.16
N GLU A 136 -1.85 -17.06 -6.90
CA GLU A 136 -2.91 -17.02 -5.88
C GLU A 136 -3.46 -15.61 -5.69
N VAL A 137 -2.59 -14.59 -5.73
CA VAL A 137 -2.99 -13.17 -5.66
C VAL A 137 -3.81 -12.75 -6.88
N LEU A 138 -3.38 -13.13 -8.09
CA LEU A 138 -4.09 -12.82 -9.33
C LEU A 138 -5.48 -13.47 -9.36
N GLU A 139 -5.59 -14.73 -8.95
CA GLU A 139 -6.85 -15.44 -8.82
C GLU A 139 -7.78 -14.81 -7.78
N PHE A 140 -7.22 -14.45 -6.60
CA PHE A 140 -7.98 -13.76 -5.56
C PHE A 140 -8.61 -12.46 -6.08
N LEU A 141 -7.86 -11.67 -6.84
CA LEU A 141 -8.34 -10.40 -7.41
C LEU A 141 -9.10 -10.58 -8.74
N LYS A 142 -9.23 -11.81 -9.26
CA LYS A 142 -9.89 -12.16 -10.53
C LYS A 142 -9.27 -11.47 -11.75
N ILE A 143 -7.96 -11.28 -11.74
CA ILE A 143 -7.16 -10.71 -12.84
C ILE A 143 -6.14 -11.72 -13.39
N ASP A 144 -6.29 -13.01 -13.10
CA ASP A 144 -5.44 -14.10 -13.58
C ASP A 144 -5.37 -14.19 -15.11
N HIS A 145 -6.45 -13.82 -15.79
CA HIS A 145 -6.52 -13.73 -17.26
C HIS A 145 -5.56 -12.68 -17.84
N LEU A 146 -5.09 -11.71 -17.05
CA LEU A 146 -4.15 -10.66 -17.47
C LEU A 146 -2.68 -11.01 -17.16
N ARG A 147 -2.40 -12.18 -16.57
CA ARG A 147 -1.08 -12.54 -16.05
C ARG A 147 0.09 -12.30 -16.99
N ASN A 148 -0.11 -12.60 -18.29
CA ASN A 148 0.92 -12.50 -19.33
C ASN A 148 0.85 -11.19 -20.12
N GLU A 149 -0.11 -10.31 -19.82
CA GLU A 149 -0.19 -8.99 -20.45
C GLU A 149 0.89 -8.08 -19.90
N LEU A 150 1.43 -7.20 -20.77
CA LEU A 150 2.31 -6.14 -20.31
C LEU A 150 1.53 -5.15 -19.44
N ALA A 151 2.09 -4.79 -18.30
CA ALA A 151 1.43 -3.87 -17.36
C ALA A 151 1.15 -2.50 -17.98
N GLY A 152 1.94 -2.08 -18.96
CA GLY A 152 1.71 -0.86 -19.73
C GLY A 152 0.40 -0.86 -20.50
N ASN A 153 -0.11 -2.03 -20.94
CA ASN A 153 -1.33 -2.19 -21.72
C ASN A 153 -2.61 -2.21 -20.87
N LEU A 154 -2.47 -2.26 -19.55
CA LEU A 154 -3.61 -2.32 -18.65
C LEU A 154 -4.39 -1.00 -18.65
N SER A 155 -5.72 -1.10 -18.53
CA SER A 155 -6.56 0.06 -18.23
C SER A 155 -6.25 0.66 -16.87
N GLY A 156 -6.63 1.92 -16.62
CA GLY A 156 -6.35 2.61 -15.35
C GLY A 156 -6.82 1.82 -14.13
N GLY A 157 -8.01 1.24 -14.16
CA GLY A 157 -8.50 0.44 -13.05
C GLY A 157 -7.85 -0.93 -12.92
N GLN A 158 -7.43 -1.57 -14.03
CA GLN A 158 -6.62 -2.81 -13.97
C GLN A 158 -5.24 -2.53 -13.34
N LYS A 159 -4.65 -1.35 -13.60
CA LYS A 159 -3.43 -0.88 -12.94
C LYS A 159 -3.63 -0.71 -11.43
N LYS A 160 -4.78 -0.19 -11.00
CA LYS A 160 -5.13 -0.10 -9.57
C LYS A 160 -5.30 -1.48 -8.92
N LEU A 161 -5.88 -2.47 -9.62
CA LEU A 161 -5.92 -3.85 -9.13
C LEU A 161 -4.53 -4.49 -9.08
N LEU A 162 -3.65 -4.21 -10.05
CA LEU A 162 -2.25 -4.65 -10.01
C LEU A 162 -1.51 -4.01 -8.82
N GLU A 163 -1.76 -2.73 -8.53
CA GLU A 163 -1.19 -2.05 -7.37
C GLU A 163 -1.65 -2.72 -6.06
N LEU A 164 -2.95 -3.03 -5.94
CA LEU A 164 -3.48 -3.79 -4.80
C LEU A 164 -2.86 -5.20 -4.72
N ALA A 165 -2.70 -5.87 -5.86
CA ALA A 165 -2.03 -7.17 -5.93
C ALA A 165 -0.59 -7.11 -5.39
N ARG A 166 0.14 -6.06 -5.72
CA ARG A 166 1.52 -5.85 -5.20
C ARG A 166 1.54 -5.74 -3.68
N THR A 167 0.55 -5.12 -3.04
CA THR A 167 0.48 -5.06 -1.57
C THR A 167 0.30 -6.44 -0.94
N MET A 168 -0.32 -7.39 -1.66
CA MET A 168 -0.51 -8.76 -1.18
C MET A 168 0.76 -9.63 -1.30
N MET A 169 1.72 -9.22 -2.14
CA MET A 169 2.99 -9.95 -2.28
C MET A 169 3.91 -9.79 -1.07
N VAL A 170 3.67 -8.79 -0.23
CA VAL A 170 4.37 -8.54 1.03
C VAL A 170 3.43 -8.73 2.21
N ASP A 171 3.99 -8.88 3.42
CA ASP A 171 3.23 -9.05 4.67
C ASP A 171 2.73 -7.69 5.21
N ALA A 172 1.90 -7.01 4.41
CA ALA A 172 1.32 -5.74 4.80
C ALA A 172 0.41 -5.91 6.02
N LYS A 173 0.59 -5.07 7.03
CA LYS A 173 -0.28 -5.00 8.21
C LYS A 173 -1.29 -3.87 8.11
N ILE A 174 -0.86 -2.78 7.47
CA ILE A 174 -1.72 -1.64 7.14
C ILE A 174 -1.36 -1.12 5.74
N VAL A 175 -2.39 -0.84 4.95
CA VAL A 175 -2.25 -0.28 3.59
C VAL A 175 -2.94 1.07 3.53
N PHE A 176 -2.17 2.09 3.15
CA PHE A 176 -2.64 3.45 2.92
C PHE A 176 -2.98 3.60 1.44
N LEU A 177 -4.25 3.87 1.15
CA LEU A 177 -4.78 4.02 -0.20
C LEU A 177 -5.07 5.49 -0.48
N ASP A 178 -4.45 6.05 -1.52
CA ASP A 178 -4.61 7.45 -1.90
C ASP A 178 -5.45 7.55 -3.17
N GLU A 179 -6.69 8.07 -3.04
CA GLU A 179 -7.64 8.34 -4.14
C GLU A 179 -7.82 7.15 -5.10
N VAL A 180 -8.22 6.00 -4.56
CA VAL A 180 -8.37 4.75 -5.34
C VAL A 180 -9.42 4.90 -6.45
N GLY A 181 -10.44 5.74 -6.22
CA GLY A 181 -11.54 5.98 -7.16
C GLY A 181 -11.20 6.92 -8.31
N ALA A 182 -10.09 7.68 -8.23
CA ALA A 182 -9.78 8.71 -9.23
C ALA A 182 -9.54 8.10 -10.63
N GLY A 183 -10.37 8.52 -11.60
CA GLY A 183 -10.25 8.07 -13.01
C GLY A 183 -10.66 6.63 -13.28
N VAL A 184 -11.30 5.94 -12.33
CA VAL A 184 -11.76 4.56 -12.47
C VAL A 184 -13.25 4.52 -12.83
N HIS A 185 -13.60 3.67 -13.83
CA HIS A 185 -14.99 3.48 -14.22
C HIS A 185 -15.79 2.81 -13.09
N LYS A 186 -17.06 3.21 -12.88
CA LYS A 186 -17.91 2.76 -11.75
C LYS A 186 -17.97 1.24 -11.55
N THR A 187 -17.98 0.45 -12.62
CA THR A 187 -18.00 -1.02 -12.52
C THR A 187 -16.72 -1.55 -11.86
N LEU A 188 -15.57 -1.06 -12.29
CA LEU A 188 -14.28 -1.50 -11.80
C LEU A 188 -14.00 -0.96 -10.39
N LEU A 189 -14.55 0.22 -10.05
CA LEU A 189 -14.51 0.74 -8.69
C LEU A 189 -15.19 -0.20 -7.70
N LYS A 190 -16.32 -0.81 -8.09
CA LYS A 190 -16.97 -1.85 -7.29
C LYS A 190 -16.08 -3.08 -7.10
N ASP A 191 -15.37 -3.51 -8.13
CA ASP A 191 -14.48 -4.67 -8.04
C ASP A 191 -13.29 -4.39 -7.11
N ILE A 192 -12.74 -3.16 -7.17
CA ILE A 192 -11.69 -2.72 -6.25
C ILE A 192 -12.24 -2.68 -4.81
N ALA A 193 -13.40 -2.06 -4.58
CA ALA A 193 -14.02 -1.98 -3.25
C ALA A 193 -14.31 -3.37 -2.67
N ASN A 194 -14.87 -4.28 -3.48
CA ASN A 194 -15.09 -5.68 -3.09
C ASN A 194 -13.78 -6.39 -2.74
N SER A 195 -12.72 -6.12 -3.50
CA SER A 195 -11.40 -6.72 -3.26
C SER A 195 -10.80 -6.21 -1.94
N ILE A 196 -10.91 -4.92 -1.64
CA ILE A 196 -10.49 -4.33 -0.36
C ILE A 196 -11.28 -4.93 0.81
N GLU A 197 -12.61 -5.04 0.67
CA GLU A 197 -13.47 -5.64 1.68
C GLU A 197 -13.13 -7.12 1.94
N ARG A 198 -12.88 -7.90 0.89
CA ARG A 198 -12.45 -9.29 1.00
C ARG A 198 -11.08 -9.42 1.66
N LEU A 199 -10.11 -8.57 1.29
CA LEU A 199 -8.79 -8.54 1.94
C LEU A 199 -8.90 -8.23 3.42
N ASN A 200 -9.75 -7.29 3.79
CA ASN A 200 -10.01 -6.96 5.18
C ASN A 200 -10.64 -8.14 5.92
N LYS A 201 -11.74 -8.71 5.40
CA LYS A 201 -12.51 -9.79 6.08
C LYS A 201 -11.80 -11.14 6.09
N GLU A 202 -11.20 -11.54 4.95
CA GLU A 202 -10.65 -12.89 4.76
C GLU A 202 -9.17 -12.96 5.17
N LYS A 203 -8.42 -11.87 5.01
CA LYS A 203 -6.97 -11.82 5.27
C LYS A 203 -6.57 -10.93 6.45
N GLY A 204 -7.51 -10.19 7.05
CA GLY A 204 -7.27 -9.35 8.22
C GLY A 204 -6.46 -8.07 7.95
N TYR A 205 -6.41 -7.61 6.70
CA TYR A 205 -5.72 -6.36 6.36
C TYR A 205 -6.39 -5.16 7.02
N THR A 206 -5.59 -4.20 7.45
CA THR A 206 -6.06 -2.87 7.87
C THR A 206 -5.89 -1.90 6.72
N PHE A 207 -6.91 -1.10 6.43
CA PHE A 207 -6.84 -0.08 5.40
C PHE A 207 -7.10 1.30 5.98
N CYS A 208 -6.33 2.29 5.50
CA CYS A 208 -6.62 3.70 5.68
C CYS A 208 -6.64 4.35 4.30
N MET A 209 -7.74 5.00 3.95
CA MET A 209 -7.92 5.56 2.61
C MET A 209 -8.28 7.04 2.67
N ILE A 210 -7.81 7.78 1.68
CA ILE A 210 -8.24 9.15 1.41
C ILE A 210 -9.20 9.12 0.23
N GLU A 211 -10.35 9.77 0.40
CA GLU A 211 -11.30 10.03 -0.67
C GLU A 211 -11.75 11.49 -0.62
N HIS A 212 -12.14 12.02 -1.78
CA HIS A 212 -12.61 13.41 -1.90
C HIS A 212 -14.12 13.51 -1.78
N ASP A 213 -14.86 12.47 -2.19
CA ASP A 213 -16.34 12.44 -2.18
C ASP A 213 -16.86 11.08 -1.72
N ILE A 214 -18.08 11.09 -1.19
CA ILE A 214 -18.80 9.90 -0.67
C ILE A 214 -19.96 9.53 -1.63
N ASP A 215 -19.87 9.82 -2.91
CA ASP A 215 -20.91 9.45 -3.88
C ASP A 215 -20.78 8.01 -4.40
#